data_8b7e96ee85180e5b256859c443cb69b7
#
_entry.id   8b7e96ee85180e5b256859c443cb69b7
#
_cell.length_a   1.000
_cell.length_b   1.000
_cell.length_c   1.000
_cell.angle_alpha   90.00
_cell.angle_beta   90.00
_cell.angle_gamma   90.00
#
_symmetry.space_group_name_H-M   'P 1'
#
loop_
_entity.id
_entity.type
_entity.pdbx_description
1 polymer ?
#
loop_
_entity_poly.entity_id
_entity_poly.type
_entity_poly.pdbx_seq_one_letter_code
_entity_poly.pdbx_strand_id
1 'polypeptide(L)'
;MTTLISSEKIYKKLQKQYSRNINLDLRRINLALKKLGNIHETINNPINIIGSDGKYSTLKSLQYLIQANNEKTSAFTSPHLYDVRHRFWLKNKFISINEIKKNVKIIKKLKVKLTLFELLCLIYYISASKLKNVSYALVEAGLLYAKDSTRVWKNPKLQIITHINKQHLEWVKPKSLKAICQQ
;
A
#
# COMPACT_ATOMS: atom_id res chain seq x y z
N MET A 1 13.23 -8.15 20.76
CA MET A 1 14.16 -7.02 20.59
C MET A 1 14.96 -7.11 19.28
N THR A 2 15.62 -8.20 18.96
CA THR A 2 16.46 -8.41 17.74
C THR A 2 15.72 -8.18 16.42
N THR A 3 14.44 -8.51 16.32
CA THR A 3 13.65 -8.38 15.09
C THR A 3 13.24 -6.93 14.78
N LEU A 4 12.97 -6.12 15.80
CA LEU A 4 12.67 -4.68 15.67
C LEU A 4 13.89 -3.90 15.16
N ILE A 5 15.05 -4.16 15.72
CA ILE A 5 16.33 -3.56 15.29
C ILE A 5 16.62 -3.91 13.83
N SER A 6 16.29 -5.14 13.41
CA SER A 6 16.48 -5.60 12.03
C SER A 6 15.51 -4.93 11.05
N SER A 7 14.25 -4.68 11.44
CA SER A 7 13.25 -4.03 10.58
C SER A 7 13.55 -2.54 10.40
N GLU A 8 13.97 -1.87 11.46
CA GLU A 8 14.40 -0.47 11.40
C GLU A 8 15.64 -0.28 10.52
N LYS A 9 16.63 -1.16 10.64
CA LYS A 9 17.83 -1.15 9.79
C LYS A 9 17.49 -1.30 8.31
N ILE A 10 16.59 -2.21 7.95
CA ILE A 10 16.19 -2.37 6.55
C ILE A 10 15.43 -1.14 6.05
N TYR A 11 14.51 -0.58 6.84
CA TYR A 11 13.77 0.60 6.44
C TYR A 11 14.67 1.81 6.24
N LYS A 12 15.60 2.09 7.16
CA LYS A 12 16.62 3.14 7.00
C LYS A 12 17.47 2.94 5.74
N LYS A 13 17.83 1.70 5.41
CA LYS A 13 18.53 1.38 4.16
C LYS A 13 17.69 1.71 2.93
N LEU A 14 16.41 1.36 2.93
CA LEU A 14 15.51 1.69 1.83
C LEU A 14 15.30 3.20 1.68
N GLN A 15 15.17 3.94 2.79
CA GLN A 15 15.08 5.40 2.79
C GLN A 15 16.30 6.09 2.17
N LYS A 16 17.50 5.50 2.30
CA LYS A 16 18.73 6.01 1.66
C LYS A 16 18.80 5.69 0.16
N GLN A 17 18.16 4.61 -0.29
CA GLN A 17 18.25 4.13 -1.67
C GLN A 17 17.12 4.63 -2.58
N TYR A 18 15.98 4.99 -2.00
CA TYR A 18 14.78 5.40 -2.72
C TYR A 18 14.34 6.79 -2.30
N SER A 19 13.93 7.61 -3.26
CA SER A 19 13.44 8.96 -2.97
C SER A 19 12.24 8.91 -2.02
N ARG A 20 12.29 9.73 -0.98
CA ARG A 20 11.17 9.94 -0.05
C ARG A 20 10.23 11.05 -0.52
N ASN A 21 10.60 11.75 -1.58
CA ASN A 21 9.77 12.82 -2.12
C ASN A 21 8.45 12.22 -2.64
N ILE A 22 7.37 12.87 -2.28
CA ILE A 22 6.05 12.54 -2.81
C ILE A 22 6.05 12.89 -4.30
N ASN A 23 5.61 11.95 -5.11
CA ASN A 23 5.46 12.16 -6.55
C ASN A 23 4.21 11.40 -7.00
N LEU A 24 3.11 12.15 -7.15
CA LEU A 24 1.81 11.64 -7.54
C LEU A 24 1.77 11.38 -9.05
N ASP A 25 2.24 10.21 -9.45
CA ASP A 25 2.31 9.78 -10.85
C ASP A 25 2.22 8.24 -10.95
N LEU A 26 1.23 7.75 -11.65
CA LEU A 26 1.01 6.31 -11.82
C LEU A 26 1.89 5.65 -12.88
N ARG A 27 2.62 6.41 -13.71
CA ARG A 27 3.40 5.84 -14.81
C ARG A 27 4.47 4.86 -14.34
N ARG A 28 5.17 5.18 -13.25
CA ARG A 28 6.26 4.34 -12.72
C ARG A 28 5.74 3.05 -12.10
N ILE A 29 4.70 3.14 -11.27
CA ILE A 29 4.11 1.96 -10.64
C ILE A 29 3.48 1.03 -11.69
N ASN A 30 2.77 1.59 -12.68
CA ASN A 30 2.17 0.82 -13.77
C ASN A 30 3.22 0.16 -14.66
N LEU A 31 4.33 0.86 -14.96
CA LEU A 31 5.44 0.26 -15.69
C LEU A 31 6.06 -0.92 -14.93
N ALA A 32 6.24 -0.77 -13.61
CA ALA A 32 6.78 -1.84 -12.78
C ALA A 32 5.82 -3.03 -12.71
N LEU A 33 4.53 -2.79 -12.55
CA LEU A 33 3.49 -3.83 -12.53
C LEU A 33 3.41 -4.55 -13.89
N LYS A 34 3.46 -3.82 -15.00
CA LYS A 34 3.52 -4.43 -16.34
C LYS A 34 4.74 -5.36 -16.49
N LYS A 35 5.92 -4.94 -16.03
CA LYS A 35 7.14 -5.78 -16.05
C LYS A 35 7.04 -7.00 -15.11
N LEU A 36 6.17 -6.97 -14.12
CA LEU A 36 5.87 -8.09 -13.23
C LEU A 36 4.72 -8.97 -13.74
N GLY A 37 4.18 -8.72 -14.95
CA GLY A 37 3.05 -9.47 -15.51
C GLY A 37 1.70 -9.11 -14.87
N ASN A 38 1.55 -7.85 -14.42
CA ASN A 38 0.32 -7.33 -13.80
C ASN A 38 -0.17 -8.18 -12.61
N ILE A 39 0.75 -8.66 -11.79
CA ILE A 39 0.46 -9.54 -10.65
C ILE A 39 -0.61 -9.02 -9.69
N HIS A 40 -0.83 -7.70 -9.64
CA HIS A 40 -1.89 -7.09 -8.81
C HIS A 40 -3.28 -7.52 -9.23
N GLU A 41 -3.50 -7.88 -10.49
CA GLU A 41 -4.80 -8.35 -11.01
C GLU A 41 -5.18 -9.74 -10.47
N THR A 42 -4.21 -10.52 -9.98
CA THR A 42 -4.45 -11.82 -9.34
C THR A 42 -4.82 -11.72 -7.85
N ILE A 43 -4.82 -10.52 -7.29
CA ILE A 43 -5.18 -10.29 -5.89
C ILE A 43 -6.69 -10.24 -5.76
N ASN A 44 -7.25 -11.12 -4.91
CA ASN A 44 -8.70 -11.25 -4.76
C ASN A 44 -9.33 -10.03 -4.07
N ASN A 45 -10.47 -9.59 -4.62
CA ASN A 45 -11.39 -8.63 -4.04
C ASN A 45 -10.68 -7.43 -3.38
N PRO A 46 -9.90 -6.62 -4.11
CA PRO A 46 -9.24 -5.46 -3.54
C PRO A 46 -10.28 -4.41 -3.11
N ILE A 47 -10.11 -3.92 -1.87
CA ILE A 47 -10.92 -2.86 -1.28
C ILE A 47 -9.98 -1.70 -0.97
N ASN A 48 -10.19 -0.56 -1.62
CA ASN A 48 -9.44 0.65 -1.35
C ASN A 48 -10.11 1.48 -0.25
N ILE A 49 -9.33 1.89 0.75
CA ILE A 49 -9.78 2.78 1.82
C ILE A 49 -9.14 4.15 1.63
N ILE A 50 -9.98 5.15 1.39
CA ILE A 50 -9.62 6.49 0.93
C ILE A 50 -10.12 7.51 1.95
N GLY A 51 -9.49 8.68 2.02
CA GLY A 51 -9.93 9.79 2.86
C GLY A 51 -8.79 10.52 3.55
N SER A 52 -9.11 11.55 4.29
CA SER A 52 -8.15 12.31 5.12
C SER A 52 -7.88 11.58 6.43
N ASP A 53 -8.91 11.32 7.20
CA ASP A 53 -8.82 10.72 8.53
C ASP A 53 -9.60 9.40 8.60
N GLY A 54 -9.27 8.55 9.58
CA GLY A 54 -9.99 7.32 9.86
C GLY A 54 -9.69 6.13 8.93
N LYS A 55 -8.85 6.27 7.90
CA LYS A 55 -8.50 5.19 6.95
C LYS A 55 -8.01 3.93 7.67
N TYR A 56 -6.99 4.08 8.52
CA TYR A 56 -6.40 2.95 9.26
C TYR A 56 -7.43 2.29 10.20
N SER A 57 -8.19 3.08 10.96
CA SER A 57 -9.22 2.56 11.88
C SER A 57 -10.29 1.80 11.12
N THR A 58 -10.78 2.34 10.00
CA THR A 58 -11.77 1.69 9.14
C THR A 58 -11.22 0.37 8.57
N LEU A 59 -9.98 0.40 8.07
CA LEU A 59 -9.32 -0.81 7.56
C LEU A 59 -9.22 -1.88 8.64
N LYS A 60 -8.79 -1.52 9.83
CA LYS A 60 -8.62 -2.47 10.95
C LYS A 60 -9.96 -3.02 11.43
N SER A 61 -10.98 -2.19 11.56
CA SER A 61 -12.34 -2.63 11.91
C SER A 61 -12.89 -3.62 10.89
N LEU A 62 -12.77 -3.28 9.59
CA LEU A 62 -13.20 -4.17 8.53
C LEU A 62 -12.38 -5.49 8.53
N GLN A 63 -11.09 -5.42 8.76
CA GLN A 63 -10.24 -6.60 8.89
C GLN A 63 -10.74 -7.53 10.00
N TYR A 64 -11.05 -6.99 11.19
CA TYR A 64 -11.54 -7.78 12.30
C TYR A 64 -12.93 -8.38 12.04
N LEU A 65 -13.84 -7.62 11.43
CA LEU A 65 -15.17 -8.11 11.07
C LEU A 65 -15.10 -9.27 10.05
N ILE A 66 -14.25 -9.14 9.03
CA ILE A 66 -14.03 -10.20 8.05
C ILE A 66 -13.43 -11.44 8.72
N GLN A 67 -12.45 -11.26 9.61
CA GLN A 67 -11.82 -12.36 10.34
C GLN A 67 -12.78 -13.05 11.32
N ALA A 68 -13.70 -12.31 11.94
CA ALA A 68 -14.74 -12.87 12.79
C ALA A 68 -15.70 -13.82 12.04
N ASN A 69 -15.81 -13.64 10.72
CA ASN A 69 -16.54 -14.57 9.84
C ASN A 69 -15.65 -15.67 9.25
N ASN A 70 -14.53 -16.00 9.90
CA ASN A 70 -13.56 -17.01 9.46
C ASN A 70 -12.93 -16.76 8.08
N GLU A 71 -13.06 -15.56 7.56
CA GLU A 71 -12.46 -15.14 6.30
C GLU A 71 -11.05 -14.59 6.50
N LYS A 72 -10.19 -14.71 5.51
CA LYS A 72 -8.80 -14.26 5.59
C LYS A 72 -8.55 -13.03 4.74
N THR A 73 -7.75 -12.12 5.26
CA THR A 73 -7.42 -10.87 4.58
C THR A 73 -5.93 -10.73 4.36
N SER A 74 -5.57 -9.99 3.33
CA SER A 74 -4.29 -9.26 3.28
C SER A 74 -4.55 -7.78 3.45
N ALA A 75 -3.58 -7.03 3.97
CA ALA A 75 -3.72 -5.59 4.10
C ALA A 75 -2.40 -4.84 3.87
N PHE A 76 -2.54 -3.65 3.26
CA PHE A 76 -1.48 -2.66 3.16
C PHE A 76 -1.92 -1.38 3.87
N THR A 77 -1.08 -0.89 4.79
CA THR A 77 -1.36 0.33 5.57
C THR A 77 -0.18 1.30 5.53
N SER A 78 -0.46 2.59 5.74
CA SER A 78 0.57 3.63 5.79
C SER A 78 0.13 4.84 6.62
N PRO A 79 1.06 5.43 7.41
CA PRO A 79 2.42 4.96 7.71
C PRO A 79 2.45 3.78 8.69
N HIS A 80 3.63 3.26 9.01
CA HIS A 80 3.85 2.40 10.19
C HIS A 80 4.29 3.25 11.38
N LEU A 81 4.03 2.77 12.59
CA LEU A 81 4.47 3.44 13.82
C LEU A 81 5.90 3.04 14.21
N TYR A 82 6.13 1.74 14.43
CA TYR A 82 7.41 1.26 14.97
C TYR A 82 8.17 0.33 14.02
N ASP A 83 7.46 -0.40 13.18
CA ASP A 83 8.03 -1.48 12.38
C ASP A 83 7.46 -1.45 10.97
N VAL A 84 8.33 -1.37 9.98
CA VAL A 84 7.91 -1.34 8.57
C VAL A 84 7.05 -2.53 8.17
N ARG A 85 7.20 -3.67 8.85
CA ARG A 85 6.41 -4.87 8.61
C ARG A 85 4.92 -4.67 8.91
N HIS A 86 4.57 -3.73 9.80
CA HIS A 86 3.18 -3.42 10.14
C HIS A 86 2.38 -2.88 8.96
N ARG A 87 3.06 -2.41 7.90
CA ARG A 87 2.41 -2.02 6.65
C ARG A 87 1.83 -3.20 5.86
N PHE A 88 2.26 -4.43 6.16
CA PHE A 88 2.01 -5.60 5.33
C PHE A 88 1.44 -6.73 6.18
N TRP A 89 0.13 -6.85 6.21
CA TRP A 89 -0.56 -8.00 6.77
C TRP A 89 -0.79 -9.02 5.66
N LEU A 90 -0.31 -10.25 5.87
CA LEU A 90 -0.39 -11.31 4.87
C LEU A 90 -1.10 -12.52 5.48
N LYS A 91 -2.41 -12.57 5.32
CA LYS A 91 -3.30 -13.64 5.79
C LYS A 91 -3.45 -13.67 7.33
N ASN A 92 -2.43 -14.10 8.07
CA ASN A 92 -2.49 -14.25 9.53
C ASN A 92 -1.29 -13.64 10.25
N LYS A 93 -0.38 -13.01 9.53
CA LYS A 93 0.89 -12.48 10.08
C LYS A 93 1.39 -11.29 9.30
N PHE A 94 2.28 -10.55 9.91
CA PHE A 94 3.05 -9.55 9.20
C PHE A 94 4.13 -10.19 8.31
N ILE A 95 4.48 -9.50 7.24
CA ILE A 95 5.57 -9.90 6.34
C ILE A 95 6.89 -10.14 7.10
N SER A 96 7.68 -11.11 6.68
CA SER A 96 9.02 -11.32 7.25
C SER A 96 10.06 -10.38 6.62
N ILE A 97 11.13 -10.07 7.38
CA ILE A 97 12.27 -9.29 6.87
C ILE A 97 12.90 -9.95 5.64
N ASN A 98 12.98 -11.28 5.64
CA ASN A 98 13.55 -12.00 4.49
C ASN A 98 12.69 -11.88 3.24
N GLU A 99 11.38 -11.87 3.40
CA GLU A 99 10.45 -11.65 2.28
C GLU A 99 10.56 -10.22 1.74
N ILE A 100 10.66 -9.20 2.60
CA ILE A 100 10.94 -7.82 2.18
C ILE A 100 12.23 -7.78 1.35
N LYS A 101 13.33 -8.37 1.86
CA LYS A 101 14.63 -8.41 1.15
C LYS A 101 14.52 -9.12 -0.20
N LYS A 102 13.79 -10.24 -0.27
CA LYS A 102 13.55 -11.00 -1.51
C LYS A 102 12.79 -10.15 -2.53
N ASN A 103 11.71 -9.50 -2.11
CA ASN A 103 10.90 -8.67 -2.99
C ASN A 103 11.65 -7.43 -3.49
N VAL A 104 12.45 -6.78 -2.62
CA VAL A 104 13.33 -5.68 -3.03
C VAL A 104 14.33 -6.13 -4.12
N LYS A 105 14.90 -7.35 -4.01
CA LYS A 105 15.80 -7.90 -5.05
C LYS A 105 15.06 -8.09 -6.38
N ILE A 106 13.82 -8.57 -6.35
CA ILE A 106 12.98 -8.72 -7.56
C ILE A 106 12.73 -7.34 -8.18
N ILE A 107 12.27 -6.37 -7.37
CA ILE A 107 11.93 -5.02 -7.85
C ILE A 107 13.15 -4.30 -8.45
N LYS A 108 14.33 -4.44 -7.85
CA LYS A 108 15.57 -3.85 -8.40
C LYS A 108 15.90 -4.33 -9.83
N LYS A 109 15.59 -5.58 -10.16
CA LYS A 109 15.80 -6.14 -11.52
C LYS A 109 14.89 -5.48 -12.56
N LEU A 110 13.80 -4.84 -12.19
CA LEU A 110 12.91 -4.14 -13.10
C LEU A 110 13.54 -2.89 -13.71
N LYS A 111 14.58 -2.33 -13.08
CA LYS A 111 15.27 -1.10 -13.52
C LYS A 111 14.31 0.09 -13.70
N VAL A 112 13.32 0.23 -12.84
CA VAL A 112 12.37 1.36 -12.78
C VAL A 112 12.79 2.27 -11.63
N LYS A 113 12.87 3.58 -11.88
CA LYS A 113 13.20 4.58 -10.85
C LYS A 113 11.96 4.87 -9.99
N LEU A 114 11.84 4.17 -8.87
CA LEU A 114 10.71 4.23 -7.95
C LEU A 114 10.97 5.19 -6.79
N THR A 115 9.89 5.75 -6.23
CA THR A 115 9.90 6.36 -4.90
C THR A 115 9.85 5.26 -3.82
N LEU A 116 10.12 5.64 -2.57
CA LEU A 116 10.03 4.71 -1.44
C LEU A 116 8.59 4.16 -1.28
N PHE A 117 7.58 5.00 -1.46
CA PHE A 117 6.19 4.57 -1.33
C PHE A 117 5.80 3.58 -2.43
N GLU A 118 6.15 3.84 -3.68
CA GLU A 118 5.93 2.90 -4.79
C GLU A 118 6.63 1.56 -4.56
N LEU A 119 7.85 1.59 -4.03
CA LEU A 119 8.55 0.36 -3.64
C LEU A 119 7.76 -0.45 -2.61
N LEU A 120 7.24 0.22 -1.57
CA LEU A 120 6.46 -0.44 -0.53
C LEU A 120 5.15 -1.01 -1.08
N CYS A 121 4.46 -0.29 -1.96
CA CYS A 121 3.28 -0.82 -2.67
C CYS A 121 3.63 -2.08 -3.48
N LEU A 122 4.72 -2.08 -4.23
CA LEU A 122 5.16 -3.25 -5.00
C LEU A 122 5.53 -4.45 -4.12
N ILE A 123 6.17 -4.22 -2.96
CA ILE A 123 6.44 -5.28 -1.99
C ILE A 123 5.13 -5.94 -1.56
N TYR A 124 4.10 -5.14 -1.27
CA TYR A 124 2.78 -5.66 -0.93
C TYR A 124 2.18 -6.47 -2.09
N TYR A 125 2.14 -5.92 -3.30
CA TYR A 125 1.54 -6.61 -4.46
C TYR A 125 2.23 -7.93 -4.77
N ILE A 126 3.56 -7.99 -4.72
CA ILE A 126 4.32 -9.24 -4.92
C ILE A 126 4.01 -10.27 -3.83
N SER A 127 3.84 -9.83 -2.59
CA SER A 127 3.52 -10.74 -1.48
C SER A 127 2.07 -11.20 -1.53
N ALA A 128 1.13 -10.27 -1.72
CA ALA A 128 -0.31 -10.55 -1.73
C ALA A 128 -0.72 -11.44 -2.91
N SER A 129 -0.12 -11.25 -4.10
CA SER A 129 -0.42 -12.05 -5.29
C SER A 129 -0.09 -13.54 -5.15
N LYS A 130 0.77 -13.91 -4.19
CA LYS A 130 1.15 -15.30 -3.90
C LYS A 130 0.27 -15.98 -2.86
N LEU A 131 -0.63 -15.23 -2.22
CA LEU A 131 -1.47 -15.76 -1.16
C LEU A 131 -2.60 -16.60 -1.75
N LYS A 132 -2.78 -17.80 -1.20
CA LYS A 132 -3.94 -18.65 -1.47
C LYS A 132 -4.95 -18.52 -0.33
N ASN A 133 -6.24 -18.65 -0.65
CA ASN A 133 -7.32 -18.64 0.34
C ASN A 133 -7.32 -17.33 1.17
N VAL A 134 -7.21 -16.21 0.49
CA VAL A 134 -7.43 -14.86 1.03
C VAL A 134 -8.62 -14.27 0.29
N SER A 135 -9.64 -13.89 1.03
CA SER A 135 -10.91 -13.44 0.47
C SER A 135 -10.86 -11.99 0.02
N TYR A 136 -10.20 -11.14 0.79
CA TYR A 136 -10.15 -9.70 0.54
C TYR A 136 -8.75 -9.12 0.75
N ALA A 137 -8.40 -8.16 -0.10
CA ALA A 137 -7.19 -7.33 0.04
C ALA A 137 -7.59 -5.91 0.44
N LEU A 138 -7.26 -5.48 1.65
CA LEU A 138 -7.58 -4.16 2.20
C LEU A 138 -6.41 -3.22 1.97
N VAL A 139 -6.62 -2.13 1.23
CA VAL A 139 -5.52 -1.26 0.81
C VAL A 139 -5.81 0.18 1.18
N GLU A 140 -5.03 0.71 2.12
CA GLU A 140 -5.09 2.11 2.55
C GLU A 140 -4.40 3.01 1.52
N ALA A 141 -5.09 4.03 1.03
CA ALA A 141 -4.50 5.06 0.18
C ALA A 141 -3.48 5.90 0.97
N GLY A 142 -2.37 6.24 0.31
CA GLY A 142 -1.32 7.04 0.95
C GLY A 142 -1.66 8.52 1.01
N LEU A 143 -1.91 9.11 -0.15
CA LEU A 143 -2.12 10.56 -0.26
C LEU A 143 -2.97 10.88 -1.47
N LEU A 144 -4.13 11.52 -1.27
CA LEU A 144 -5.10 11.72 -2.35
C LEU A 144 -5.29 10.42 -3.14
N TYR A 145 -6.23 10.24 -3.98
CA TYR A 145 -6.38 8.91 -4.57
C TYR A 145 -6.13 8.87 -6.08
N ALA A 146 -6.43 9.96 -6.79
CA ALA A 146 -6.40 9.95 -8.26
C ALA A 146 -5.06 9.51 -8.87
N LYS A 147 -3.95 9.83 -8.23
CA LYS A 147 -2.58 9.49 -8.66
C LYS A 147 -1.78 8.75 -7.60
N ASP A 148 -2.44 8.18 -6.62
CA ASP A 148 -1.80 7.39 -5.56
C ASP A 148 -1.39 6.01 -6.07
N SER A 149 -0.23 5.54 -5.64
CA SER A 149 0.32 4.23 -6.05
C SER A 149 -0.50 3.03 -5.58
N THR A 150 -1.54 3.24 -4.79
CA THR A 150 -2.52 2.22 -4.40
C THR A 150 -3.72 2.14 -5.37
N ARG A 151 -3.86 3.10 -6.29
CA ARG A 151 -4.89 3.10 -7.33
C ARG A 151 -4.42 2.34 -8.57
N VAL A 152 -4.23 1.05 -8.45
CA VAL A 152 -3.75 0.20 -9.56
C VAL A 152 -4.84 -0.67 -10.18
N TRP A 153 -5.92 -0.94 -9.46
CA TRP A 153 -7.06 -1.70 -9.98
C TRP A 153 -8.03 -0.79 -10.72
N LYS A 154 -8.38 -1.18 -11.95
CA LYS A 154 -9.41 -0.47 -12.72
C LYS A 154 -10.78 -0.59 -12.06
N ASN A 155 -11.10 -1.79 -11.59
CA ASN A 155 -12.37 -2.12 -10.94
C ASN A 155 -12.09 -2.83 -9.60
N PRO A 156 -11.77 -2.10 -8.52
CA PRO A 156 -11.68 -2.71 -7.20
C PRO A 156 -13.05 -3.24 -6.76
N LYS A 157 -13.09 -4.23 -5.87
CA LYS A 157 -14.34 -4.77 -5.32
C LYS A 157 -15.18 -3.70 -4.63
N LEU A 158 -14.50 -2.79 -3.91
CA LEU A 158 -15.13 -1.69 -3.21
C LEU A 158 -14.13 -0.54 -3.00
N GLN A 159 -14.65 0.67 -2.93
CA GLN A 159 -13.92 1.86 -2.47
C GLN A 159 -14.69 2.42 -1.27
N ILE A 160 -14.01 2.53 -0.13
CA ILE A 160 -14.56 3.09 1.09
C ILE A 160 -13.96 4.47 1.27
N ILE A 161 -14.79 5.50 1.27
CA ILE A 161 -14.40 6.87 1.54
C ILE A 161 -14.69 7.16 3.00
N THR A 162 -13.65 7.48 3.76
CA THR A 162 -13.76 7.93 5.14
C THR A 162 -13.94 9.43 5.21
N HIS A 163 -13.72 10.05 6.35
CA HIS A 163 -13.84 11.49 6.48
C HIS A 163 -12.86 12.24 5.56
N ILE A 164 -13.34 13.26 4.85
CA ILE A 164 -12.54 14.14 4.00
C ILE A 164 -12.49 15.54 4.62
N ASN A 165 -11.30 16.08 4.81
CA ASN A 165 -11.07 17.43 5.29
C ASN A 165 -10.00 18.16 4.47
N LYS A 166 -9.70 19.41 4.83
CA LYS A 166 -8.73 20.27 4.13
C LYS A 166 -7.28 19.87 4.44
N GLN A 167 -6.90 18.64 4.13
CA GLN A 167 -5.50 18.19 4.19
C GLN A 167 -4.88 18.17 2.79
N HIS A 168 -3.56 18.29 2.72
CA HIS A 168 -2.80 18.15 1.47
C HIS A 168 -3.18 19.16 0.38
N LEU A 169 -3.58 20.38 0.79
CA LEU A 169 -3.96 21.45 -0.13
C LEU A 169 -2.81 21.89 -1.06
N GLU A 170 -1.57 21.62 -0.67
CA GLU A 170 -0.37 21.90 -1.47
C GLU A 170 -0.32 21.08 -2.77
N TRP A 171 -1.08 19.99 -2.85
CA TRP A 171 -1.11 19.06 -3.99
C TRP A 171 -2.29 19.26 -4.93
N VAL A 172 -3.22 20.16 -4.62
CA VAL A 172 -4.43 20.39 -5.42
C VAL A 172 -4.57 21.86 -5.84
N LYS A 173 -5.17 22.07 -7.00
CA LYS A 173 -5.50 23.40 -7.51
C LYS A 173 -6.95 23.41 -8.00
N PRO A 174 -7.78 24.38 -7.58
CA PRO A 174 -7.52 25.35 -6.49
C PRO A 174 -7.34 24.67 -5.14
N LYS A 175 -6.73 25.35 -4.17
CA LYS A 175 -6.55 24.85 -2.80
C LYS A 175 -7.88 24.82 -2.04
N SER A 176 -8.73 23.86 -2.33
CA SER A 176 -10.08 23.77 -1.80
C SER A 176 -10.48 22.34 -1.46
N LEU A 177 -11.48 22.19 -0.58
CA LEU A 177 -12.04 20.88 -0.25
C LEU A 177 -12.64 20.21 -1.51
N LYS A 178 -13.32 20.97 -2.36
CA LYS A 178 -13.86 20.48 -3.64
C LYS A 178 -12.77 19.85 -4.50
N ALA A 179 -11.60 20.48 -4.61
CA ALA A 179 -10.48 19.95 -5.39
C ALA A 179 -9.89 18.67 -4.75
N ILE A 180 -9.92 18.52 -3.43
CA ILE A 180 -9.54 17.27 -2.75
C ILE A 180 -10.55 16.17 -3.08
N CYS A 181 -11.85 16.45 -3.03
CA CYS A 181 -12.89 15.47 -3.36
C CYS A 181 -12.84 14.98 -4.81
N GLN A 182 -12.20 15.74 -5.70
CA GLN A 182 -12.01 15.36 -7.11
C GLN A 182 -10.80 14.45 -7.33
N GLN A 183 -10.05 14.16 -6.29
CA GLN A 183 -8.91 13.24 -6.34
C GLN A 183 -9.34 11.82 -6.01
#